data_4cc1e65f8df56c192a11be849d985e59
#
_entry.id   4cc1e65f8df56c192a11be849d985e59
#
_cell.length_a   1.000
_cell.length_b   1.000
_cell.length_c   1.000
_cell.angle_alpha   90.00
_cell.angle_beta   90.00
_cell.angle_gamma   90.00
#
_symmetry.space_group_name_H-M   'P 1'
#
loop_
_entity.id
_entity.type
_entity.pdbx_description
1 polymer ?
#
loop_
_entity_poly.entity_id
_entity_poly.type
_entity_poly.pdbx_seq_one_letter_code
_entity_poly.pdbx_strand_id
1 'polypeptide(L)'
;MNQLHFTTEHRKGKHLSFEERVVIQTRLKDGWIPNRIAGELGCAPNTVRNEIKRGTVTLYRGNIFRYKAKVRQAAYEKNREACCRHYNLLEKNAFISYVEEHFFEDRWSLDVCAHRALKDGTFTREQIVCTKTLYGYADLGLLNIRNIDLPEKLHRSPKTARVRENKRVLGRSIEERLASIEDRTEFGHWEANLVIGSKSGNDDALLTMIERKTREYWMIRIPGRDPNGVMKALREVRSQYDEHWDDVFKTITTDNGSEFSLLSGLEDLSNTLVYFAHPYTSCEKGSVERHNVLIRRFIPKGCRIDSLTNE
;
A
#
# COMPACT_ATOMS: atom_id res chain seq x y z
N MET A 1 -25.33 -27.60 -13.76
CA MET A 1 -26.25 -27.17 -12.69
C MET A 1 -25.43 -27.07 -11.40
N ASN A 2 -25.05 -25.83 -11.01
CA ASN A 2 -24.34 -25.62 -9.74
C ASN A 2 -25.39 -25.68 -8.63
N GLN A 3 -25.40 -26.76 -7.85
CA GLN A 3 -26.11 -26.82 -6.58
C GLN A 3 -25.39 -25.90 -5.61
N LEU A 4 -26.03 -24.75 -5.30
CA LEU A 4 -25.66 -23.92 -4.18
C LEU A 4 -25.92 -24.73 -2.88
N HIS A 5 -24.90 -25.29 -2.31
CA HIS A 5 -24.94 -25.85 -0.96
C HIS A 5 -25.17 -24.72 0.03
N PHE A 6 -26.42 -24.45 0.39
CA PHE A 6 -26.76 -23.64 1.54
C PHE A 6 -26.42 -24.43 2.81
N THR A 7 -25.26 -24.12 3.40
CA THR A 7 -24.96 -24.59 4.75
C THR A 7 -25.79 -23.78 5.74
N THR A 8 -26.75 -24.43 6.38
CA THR A 8 -27.61 -23.84 7.43
C THR A 8 -26.92 -23.72 8.78
N GLU A 9 -25.65 -24.11 8.88
CA GLU A 9 -24.89 -24.07 10.12
C GLU A 9 -24.47 -22.66 10.50
N HIS A 10 -24.80 -22.26 11.73
CA HIS A 10 -24.45 -20.97 12.29
C HIS A 10 -22.93 -20.80 12.45
N ARG A 11 -22.36 -19.72 11.91
CA ARG A 11 -20.95 -19.41 12.09
C ARG A 11 -20.69 -18.85 13.48
N LYS A 12 -19.86 -19.55 14.27
CA LYS A 12 -19.47 -19.13 15.62
C LYS A 12 -18.95 -17.67 15.62
N GLY A 13 -19.46 -16.85 16.55
CA GLY A 13 -19.07 -15.45 16.70
C GLY A 13 -19.73 -14.47 15.71
N LYS A 14 -20.67 -14.92 14.88
CA LYS A 14 -21.48 -14.07 14.00
C LYS A 14 -22.91 -13.93 14.53
N HIS A 15 -23.59 -12.87 14.10
CA HIS A 15 -25.02 -12.72 14.33
C HIS A 15 -25.80 -13.65 13.42
N LEU A 16 -27.01 -14.04 13.83
CA LEU A 16 -27.91 -14.85 13.01
C LEU A 16 -28.21 -14.14 11.67
N SER A 17 -28.13 -14.90 10.57
CA SER A 17 -28.50 -14.43 9.24
C SER A 17 -30.01 -14.38 9.05
N PHE A 18 -30.46 -13.78 7.95
CA PHE A 18 -31.90 -13.76 7.63
C PHE A 18 -32.43 -15.18 7.38
N GLU A 19 -31.66 -16.02 6.69
CA GLU A 19 -31.99 -17.40 6.40
C GLU A 19 -32.16 -18.22 7.69
N GLU A 20 -31.25 -18.08 8.64
CA GLU A 20 -31.35 -18.73 9.96
C GLU A 20 -32.58 -18.25 10.73
N ARG A 21 -32.95 -16.98 10.61
CA ARG A 21 -34.19 -16.44 11.18
C ARG A 21 -35.46 -17.03 10.52
N VAL A 22 -35.40 -17.26 9.21
CA VAL A 22 -36.50 -17.93 8.49
C VAL A 22 -36.64 -19.39 8.95
N VAL A 23 -35.51 -20.10 9.13
CA VAL A 23 -35.54 -21.46 9.69
C VAL A 23 -36.17 -21.45 11.08
N ILE A 24 -35.76 -20.55 11.98
CA ILE A 24 -36.39 -20.41 13.31
C ILE A 24 -37.90 -20.20 13.18
N GLN A 25 -38.33 -19.31 12.29
CA GLN A 25 -39.78 -19.02 12.08
C GLN A 25 -40.52 -20.27 11.61
N THR A 26 -39.96 -21.04 10.69
CA THR A 26 -40.58 -22.22 10.12
C THR A 26 -40.68 -23.34 11.17
N ARG A 27 -39.58 -23.61 11.90
CA ARG A 27 -39.56 -24.64 12.93
C ARG A 27 -40.51 -24.33 14.12
N LEU A 28 -40.66 -23.03 14.47
CA LEU A 28 -41.64 -22.62 15.48
C LEU A 28 -43.08 -22.88 15.02
N LYS A 29 -43.37 -22.72 13.72
CA LYS A 29 -44.67 -23.12 13.15
C LYS A 29 -44.89 -24.63 13.20
N ASP A 30 -43.85 -25.41 13.02
CA ASP A 30 -43.85 -26.88 13.11
C ASP A 30 -43.91 -27.38 14.57
N GLY A 31 -44.00 -26.48 15.56
CA GLY A 31 -44.09 -26.81 16.98
C GLY A 31 -42.79 -27.19 17.65
N TRP A 32 -41.67 -26.90 17.03
CA TRP A 32 -40.37 -27.25 17.62
C TRP A 32 -40.03 -26.35 18.82
N ILE A 33 -39.37 -26.97 19.82
CA ILE A 33 -38.86 -26.23 20.97
C ILE A 33 -37.50 -25.54 20.62
N PRO A 34 -37.18 -24.43 21.30
CA PRO A 34 -35.94 -23.67 21.00
C PRO A 34 -34.65 -24.46 21.06
N ASN A 35 -34.57 -25.48 21.98
CA ASN A 35 -33.39 -26.33 22.10
C ASN A 35 -33.14 -27.22 20.86
N ARG A 36 -34.21 -27.71 20.24
CA ARG A 36 -34.14 -28.53 19.03
C ARG A 36 -33.74 -27.67 17.83
N ILE A 37 -34.30 -26.46 17.73
CA ILE A 37 -33.95 -25.48 16.67
C ILE A 37 -32.47 -25.10 16.80
N ALA A 38 -31.98 -24.87 18.01
CA ALA A 38 -30.58 -24.55 18.26
C ALA A 38 -29.63 -25.67 17.81
N GLY A 39 -30.02 -26.93 18.00
CA GLY A 39 -29.27 -28.09 17.50
C GLY A 39 -29.20 -28.13 15.97
N GLU A 40 -30.32 -27.87 15.27
CA GLU A 40 -30.36 -27.78 13.80
C GLU A 40 -29.45 -26.67 13.24
N LEU A 41 -29.42 -25.51 13.91
CA LEU A 41 -28.61 -24.36 13.49
C LEU A 41 -27.15 -24.43 13.95
N GLY A 42 -26.79 -25.34 14.85
CA GLY A 42 -25.44 -25.42 15.41
C GLY A 42 -25.10 -24.25 16.35
N CYS A 43 -26.11 -23.67 17.03
CA CYS A 43 -25.92 -22.52 17.92
C CYS A 43 -26.39 -22.80 19.36
N ALA A 44 -26.04 -21.93 20.31
CA ALA A 44 -26.48 -22.08 21.70
C ALA A 44 -27.99 -21.90 21.84
N PRO A 45 -28.70 -22.71 22.66
CA PRO A 45 -30.15 -22.58 22.89
C PRO A 45 -30.59 -21.20 23.33
N ASN A 46 -29.77 -20.49 24.11
CA ASN A 46 -30.05 -19.14 24.55
C ASN A 46 -30.05 -18.12 23.39
N THR A 47 -29.27 -18.37 22.35
CA THR A 47 -29.28 -17.54 21.12
C THR A 47 -30.66 -17.58 20.49
N VAL A 48 -31.23 -18.78 20.33
CA VAL A 48 -32.57 -18.96 19.76
C VAL A 48 -33.67 -18.36 20.66
N ARG A 49 -33.60 -18.59 22.00
CA ARG A 49 -34.54 -18.00 22.95
C ARG A 49 -34.54 -16.47 22.91
N ASN A 50 -33.37 -15.88 22.92
CA ASN A 50 -33.19 -14.42 22.82
C ASN A 50 -33.71 -13.88 21.49
N GLU A 51 -33.45 -14.59 20.40
CA GLU A 51 -33.91 -14.23 19.07
C GLU A 51 -35.44 -14.26 18.99
N ILE A 52 -36.08 -15.32 19.51
CA ILE A 52 -37.54 -15.44 19.60
C ILE A 52 -38.13 -14.29 20.43
N LYS A 53 -37.55 -14.04 21.62
CA LYS A 53 -38.02 -12.95 22.50
C LYS A 53 -37.98 -11.58 21.78
N ARG A 54 -36.90 -11.32 21.00
CA ARG A 54 -36.71 -10.05 20.30
C ARG A 54 -37.51 -9.91 19.01
N GLY A 55 -37.93 -11.01 18.39
CA GLY A 55 -38.64 -11.05 17.11
C GLY A 55 -40.12 -11.41 17.21
N THR A 56 -40.64 -11.64 18.42
CA THR A 56 -42.06 -11.94 18.64
C THR A 56 -42.87 -10.66 18.56
N VAL A 57 -43.89 -10.69 17.71
CA VAL A 57 -44.85 -9.60 17.53
C VAL A 57 -46.22 -10.02 17.98
N THR A 58 -47.00 -9.09 18.50
CA THR A 58 -48.39 -9.28 18.84
C THR A 58 -49.30 -9.02 17.64
N LEU A 59 -50.21 -9.96 17.40
CA LEU A 59 -51.17 -9.89 16.32
C LEU A 59 -52.59 -9.89 16.88
N TYR A 60 -53.56 -9.46 16.08
CA TYR A 60 -54.97 -9.45 16.43
C TYR A 60 -55.29 -8.79 17.79
N ARG A 61 -54.87 -7.51 17.93
CA ARG A 61 -55.08 -6.69 19.13
C ARG A 61 -54.54 -7.31 20.44
N GLY A 62 -53.42 -8.05 20.33
CA GLY A 62 -52.74 -8.63 21.50
C GLY A 62 -53.06 -10.08 21.79
N ASN A 63 -53.93 -10.74 21.04
CA ASN A 63 -54.37 -12.11 21.34
C ASN A 63 -53.42 -13.22 20.85
N ILE A 64 -52.56 -12.91 19.87
CA ILE A 64 -51.64 -13.90 19.30
C ILE A 64 -50.20 -13.37 19.29
N PHE A 65 -49.29 -14.12 19.88
CA PHE A 65 -47.84 -13.86 19.85
C PHE A 65 -47.19 -14.73 18.79
N ARG A 66 -46.52 -14.15 17.82
CA ARG A 66 -45.85 -14.90 16.75
C ARG A 66 -44.48 -14.29 16.40
N TYR A 67 -43.50 -15.14 16.34
CA TYR A 67 -42.16 -14.74 15.83
C TYR A 67 -42.24 -14.47 14.32
N LYS A 68 -41.65 -13.33 13.88
CA LYS A 68 -41.53 -12.94 12.47
C LYS A 68 -40.08 -12.61 12.12
N ALA A 69 -39.46 -13.40 11.25
CA ALA A 69 -38.07 -13.23 10.78
C ALA A 69 -37.84 -11.85 10.16
N LYS A 70 -38.77 -11.37 9.30
CA LYS A 70 -38.67 -10.04 8.65
C LYS A 70 -38.64 -8.90 9.66
N VAL A 71 -39.51 -8.94 10.67
CA VAL A 71 -39.58 -7.88 11.70
C VAL A 71 -38.28 -7.86 12.51
N ARG A 72 -37.81 -9.04 12.86
CA ARG A 72 -36.54 -9.15 13.59
C ARG A 72 -35.33 -8.71 12.76
N GLN A 73 -35.31 -9.02 11.45
CA GLN A 73 -34.28 -8.58 10.54
C GLN A 73 -34.28 -7.04 10.43
N ALA A 74 -35.41 -6.42 10.21
CA ALA A 74 -35.51 -4.97 10.14
C ALA A 74 -35.05 -4.28 11.45
N ALA A 75 -35.41 -4.83 12.60
CA ALA A 75 -34.94 -4.33 13.89
C ALA A 75 -33.42 -4.52 14.06
N TYR A 76 -32.85 -5.61 13.56
CA TYR A 76 -31.41 -5.85 13.56
C TYR A 76 -30.69 -4.83 12.66
N GLU A 77 -31.15 -4.62 11.44
CA GLU A 77 -30.57 -3.67 10.49
C GLU A 77 -30.58 -2.24 11.05
N LYS A 78 -31.73 -1.79 11.59
CA LYS A 78 -31.86 -0.49 12.25
C LYS A 78 -30.87 -0.33 13.43
N ASN A 79 -30.71 -1.37 14.25
CA ASN A 79 -29.73 -1.33 15.34
C ASN A 79 -28.28 -1.33 14.84
N ARG A 80 -28.02 -1.97 13.70
CA ARG A 80 -26.68 -1.96 13.07
C ARG A 80 -26.35 -0.61 12.47
N GLU A 81 -27.30 0.11 11.91
CA GLU A 81 -27.12 1.49 11.45
C GLU A 81 -26.65 2.40 12.60
N ALA A 82 -27.24 2.25 13.77
CA ALA A 82 -26.84 3.00 14.97
C ALA A 82 -25.44 2.59 15.51
N CYS A 83 -24.91 1.42 15.13
CA CYS A 83 -23.58 0.96 15.54
C CYS A 83 -22.46 1.47 14.62
N CYS A 84 -22.78 2.14 13.51
CA CYS A 84 -21.77 2.71 12.62
C CYS A 84 -21.27 4.02 13.19
N ARG A 85 -19.92 4.20 13.14
CA ARG A 85 -19.33 5.49 13.48
C ARG A 85 -19.75 6.52 12.43
N HIS A 86 -20.33 7.63 12.88
CA HIS A 86 -20.68 8.72 11.98
C HIS A 86 -19.43 9.36 11.37
N TYR A 87 -19.55 9.81 10.13
CA TYR A 87 -18.45 10.52 9.45
C TYR A 87 -18.42 11.96 9.97
N ASN A 88 -17.30 12.36 10.58
CA ASN A 88 -17.13 13.71 11.12
C ASN A 88 -16.57 14.68 10.05
N LEU A 89 -17.05 14.57 8.81
CA LEU A 89 -16.57 15.40 7.71
C LEU A 89 -16.78 16.89 7.97
N LEU A 90 -17.98 17.26 8.40
CA LEU A 90 -18.33 18.66 8.66
C LEU A 90 -17.50 19.27 9.79
N GLU A 91 -17.25 18.50 10.86
CA GLU A 91 -16.44 18.95 11.99
C GLU A 91 -14.95 19.10 11.63
N LYS A 92 -14.48 18.35 10.61
CA LYS A 92 -13.08 18.33 10.17
C LYS A 92 -12.88 19.02 8.81
N ASN A 93 -13.82 19.86 8.40
CA ASN A 93 -13.82 20.47 7.07
C ASN A 93 -12.53 21.24 6.76
N ALA A 94 -12.00 22.01 7.70
CA ALA A 94 -10.76 22.76 7.52
C ALA A 94 -9.57 21.82 7.22
N PHE A 95 -9.48 20.69 7.93
CA PHE A 95 -8.44 19.69 7.69
C PHE A 95 -8.65 18.99 6.33
N ILE A 96 -9.89 18.70 5.96
CA ILE A 96 -10.19 18.09 4.66
C ILE A 96 -9.79 19.02 3.51
N SER A 97 -10.12 20.32 3.61
CA SER A 97 -9.71 21.32 2.60
C SER A 97 -8.18 21.40 2.49
N TYR A 98 -7.46 21.42 3.61
CA TYR A 98 -6.01 21.37 3.65
C TYR A 98 -5.46 20.13 2.94
N VAL A 99 -6.05 18.94 3.19
CA VAL A 99 -5.63 17.70 2.54
C VAL A 99 -5.86 17.75 1.03
N GLU A 100 -7.00 18.25 0.58
CA GLU A 100 -7.33 18.35 -0.85
C GLU A 100 -6.39 19.32 -1.56
N GLU A 101 -6.14 20.50 -0.98
CA GLU A 101 -5.21 21.51 -1.51
C GLU A 101 -3.81 20.93 -1.72
N HIS A 102 -3.18 20.40 -0.66
CA HIS A 102 -1.83 19.86 -0.76
C HIS A 102 -1.73 18.57 -1.59
N PHE A 103 -2.81 17.80 -1.68
CA PHE A 103 -2.84 16.63 -2.54
C PHE A 103 -2.76 17.02 -4.03
N PHE A 104 -3.49 18.04 -4.46
CA PHE A 104 -3.52 18.46 -5.87
C PHE A 104 -2.39 19.42 -6.24
N GLU A 105 -2.04 20.35 -5.38
CA GLU A 105 -1.02 21.37 -5.66
C GLU A 105 0.39 20.83 -5.41
N ASP A 106 0.66 20.31 -4.23
CA ASP A 106 1.99 19.80 -3.84
C ASP A 106 2.22 18.34 -4.17
N ARG A 107 1.20 17.64 -4.68
CA ARG A 107 1.21 16.22 -4.99
C ARG A 107 1.57 15.32 -3.80
N TRP A 108 1.21 15.75 -2.59
CA TRP A 108 1.44 14.96 -1.39
C TRP A 108 0.51 13.75 -1.36
N SER A 109 0.97 12.65 -0.73
CA SER A 109 0.08 11.55 -0.42
C SER A 109 -0.80 11.88 0.79
N LEU A 110 -1.93 11.21 0.94
CA LEU A 110 -2.81 11.38 2.11
C LEU A 110 -2.08 11.13 3.44
N ASP A 111 -1.07 10.23 3.42
CA ASP A 111 -0.19 9.99 4.57
C ASP A 111 0.64 11.22 4.91
N VAL A 112 1.28 11.82 3.90
CA VAL A 112 2.10 13.02 4.07
C VAL A 112 1.27 14.18 4.57
N CYS A 113 0.07 14.41 3.99
CA CYS A 113 -0.83 15.47 4.45
C CYS A 113 -1.17 15.31 5.94
N ALA A 114 -1.57 14.10 6.39
CA ALA A 114 -1.93 13.85 7.78
C ALA A 114 -0.73 14.03 8.74
N HIS A 115 0.45 13.55 8.34
CA HIS A 115 1.65 13.67 9.17
C HIS A 115 2.19 15.09 9.25
N ARG A 116 2.24 15.82 8.13
CA ARG A 116 2.71 17.21 8.10
C ARG A 116 1.79 18.13 8.88
N ALA A 117 0.48 18.00 8.73
CA ALA A 117 -0.50 18.77 9.46
C ALA A 117 -0.25 18.75 10.99
N LEU A 118 0.18 17.59 11.52
CA LEU A 118 0.55 17.44 12.93
C LEU A 118 1.95 17.97 13.22
N LYS A 119 2.93 17.65 12.37
CA LYS A 119 4.34 17.98 12.59
C LYS A 119 4.56 19.50 12.56
N ASP A 120 3.91 20.17 11.63
CA ASP A 120 4.03 21.62 11.44
C ASP A 120 3.12 22.42 12.41
N GLY A 121 2.33 21.71 13.23
CA GLY A 121 1.45 22.32 14.24
C GLY A 121 0.24 23.04 13.66
N THR A 122 -0.05 22.87 12.37
CA THR A 122 -1.20 23.52 11.71
C THR A 122 -2.53 23.01 12.26
N PHE A 123 -2.59 21.72 12.63
CA PHE A 123 -3.76 21.09 13.23
C PHE A 123 -3.38 20.27 14.46
N THR A 124 -4.27 20.22 15.44
CA THR A 124 -4.15 19.30 16.58
C THR A 124 -4.65 17.90 16.24
N ARG A 125 -4.30 16.90 17.05
CA ARG A 125 -4.73 15.51 16.85
C ARG A 125 -6.26 15.35 16.85
N GLU A 126 -6.97 16.22 17.55
CA GLU A 126 -8.42 16.22 17.61
C GLU A 126 -9.07 16.82 16.35
N GLN A 127 -8.37 17.69 15.65
CA GLN A 127 -8.86 18.35 14.44
C GLN A 127 -8.65 17.54 13.16
N ILE A 128 -7.80 16.52 13.20
CA ILE A 128 -7.50 15.67 12.03
C ILE A 128 -8.28 14.35 12.06
N VAL A 129 -8.28 13.66 10.95
CA VAL A 129 -8.64 12.24 10.85
C VAL A 129 -7.41 11.42 10.52
N CYS A 130 -7.40 10.14 10.93
CA CYS A 130 -6.25 9.28 10.61
C CYS A 130 -6.20 8.97 9.10
N THR A 131 -5.01 8.66 8.60
CA THR A 131 -4.75 8.31 7.20
C THR A 131 -5.71 7.27 6.66
N LYS A 132 -5.97 6.19 7.41
CA LYS A 132 -6.91 5.15 7.00
C LYS A 132 -8.34 5.70 6.77
N THR A 133 -8.75 6.68 7.56
CA THR A 133 -10.06 7.34 7.40
C THR A 133 -10.08 8.18 6.13
N LEU A 134 -8.99 8.90 5.81
CA LEU A 134 -8.89 9.66 4.56
C LEU A 134 -9.02 8.75 3.32
N TYR A 135 -8.32 7.62 3.30
CA TYR A 135 -8.50 6.63 2.22
C TYR A 135 -9.93 6.08 2.18
N GLY A 136 -10.55 5.83 3.34
CA GLY A 136 -11.96 5.44 3.43
C GLY A 136 -12.91 6.49 2.87
N TYR A 137 -12.64 7.77 3.12
CA TYR A 137 -13.44 8.87 2.58
C TYR A 137 -13.29 8.98 1.05
N ALA A 138 -12.08 8.79 0.52
CA ALA A 138 -11.87 8.71 -0.92
C ALA A 138 -12.60 7.52 -1.56
N ASP A 139 -12.61 6.35 -0.90
CA ASP A 139 -13.35 5.16 -1.36
C ASP A 139 -14.86 5.39 -1.44
N LEU A 140 -15.39 6.16 -0.50
CA LEU A 140 -16.82 6.47 -0.41
C LEU A 140 -17.22 7.69 -1.26
N GLY A 141 -16.27 8.34 -1.93
CA GLY A 141 -16.52 9.55 -2.72
C GLY A 141 -16.89 10.77 -1.87
N LEU A 142 -16.44 10.81 -0.61
CA LEU A 142 -16.68 11.91 0.32
C LEU A 142 -15.62 13.03 0.23
N LEU A 143 -14.56 12.82 -0.54
CA LEU A 143 -13.52 13.79 -0.88
C LEU A 143 -13.59 14.11 -2.38
N ASN A 144 -13.05 15.27 -2.77
CA ASN A 144 -12.79 15.55 -4.18
C ASN A 144 -11.69 14.65 -4.77
N ILE A 145 -10.88 14.01 -3.91
CA ILE A 145 -9.85 13.02 -4.29
C ILE A 145 -10.53 11.68 -4.58
N ARG A 146 -10.46 11.24 -5.82
CA ARG A 146 -11.06 9.97 -6.28
C ARG A 146 -10.02 8.84 -6.28
N ASN A 147 -10.48 7.61 -6.30
CA ASN A 147 -9.61 6.42 -6.39
C ASN A 147 -8.69 6.44 -7.61
N ILE A 148 -9.11 7.09 -8.72
CA ILE A 148 -8.29 7.24 -9.91
C ILE A 148 -7.09 8.18 -9.68
N ASP A 149 -7.19 9.11 -8.74
CA ASP A 149 -6.15 10.07 -8.42
C ASP A 149 -5.09 9.46 -7.47
N LEU A 150 -5.37 8.27 -6.91
CA LEU A 150 -4.50 7.54 -6.01
C LEU A 150 -3.61 6.53 -6.78
N PRO A 151 -2.28 6.78 -6.93
CA PRO A 151 -1.40 5.97 -7.79
C PRO A 151 -1.40 4.47 -7.46
N GLU A 152 -1.44 4.11 -6.18
CA GLU A 152 -1.37 2.71 -5.73
C GLU A 152 -2.68 1.93 -6.01
N LYS A 153 -3.83 2.60 -6.12
CA LYS A 153 -5.12 1.94 -6.38
C LYS A 153 -5.33 1.56 -7.84
N LEU A 154 -4.59 2.18 -8.75
CA LEU A 154 -4.64 1.87 -10.18
C LEU A 154 -3.73 0.70 -10.57
N HIS A 155 -3.03 0.09 -9.62
CA HIS A 155 -2.11 -1.00 -9.89
C HIS A 155 -2.90 -2.24 -10.33
N ARG A 156 -2.91 -2.50 -11.64
CA ARG A 156 -3.40 -3.76 -12.19
C ARG A 156 -2.37 -4.84 -11.89
N SER A 157 -2.82 -6.00 -11.41
CA SER A 157 -1.97 -7.21 -11.33
C SER A 157 -1.27 -7.42 -12.67
N PRO A 158 0.06 -7.42 -12.74
CA PRO A 158 0.76 -7.66 -13.99
C PRO A 158 0.38 -9.04 -14.50
N LYS A 159 0.03 -9.13 -15.78
CA LYS A 159 -0.05 -10.43 -16.45
C LYS A 159 1.31 -11.11 -16.26
N THR A 160 1.30 -12.39 -15.89
CA THR A 160 2.50 -13.22 -15.73
C THR A 160 3.43 -13.00 -16.93
N ALA A 161 4.50 -12.23 -16.71
CA ALA A 161 5.49 -11.99 -17.74
C ALA A 161 6.28 -13.29 -17.95
N ARG A 162 6.55 -13.64 -19.20
CA ARG A 162 7.50 -14.71 -19.51
C ARG A 162 8.83 -14.36 -18.87
N VAL A 163 9.34 -15.26 -18.03
CA VAL A 163 10.66 -15.13 -17.43
C VAL A 163 11.68 -15.07 -18.58
N ARG A 164 12.33 -13.92 -18.75
CA ARG A 164 13.47 -13.77 -19.65
C ARG A 164 14.71 -14.05 -18.82
N GLU A 165 15.41 -15.14 -19.13
CA GLU A 165 16.71 -15.42 -18.51
C GLU A 165 17.75 -14.46 -19.10
N ASN A 166 18.28 -13.59 -18.25
CA ASN A 166 19.46 -12.79 -18.58
C ASN A 166 20.67 -13.49 -17.96
N LYS A 167 21.57 -14.00 -18.80
CA LYS A 167 22.79 -14.74 -18.38
C LYS A 167 24.00 -13.83 -18.17
N ARG A 168 23.86 -12.51 -18.36
CA ARG A 168 24.97 -11.58 -18.24
C ARG A 168 25.31 -11.35 -16.77
N VAL A 169 26.54 -11.57 -16.40
CA VAL A 169 27.11 -11.24 -15.08
C VAL A 169 28.11 -10.09 -15.31
N LEU A 170 27.87 -8.95 -14.67
CA LEU A 170 28.69 -7.74 -14.82
C LEU A 170 29.83 -7.64 -13.79
N GLY A 171 29.71 -8.35 -12.67
CA GLY A 171 30.66 -8.31 -11.58
C GLY A 171 30.20 -9.18 -10.41
N ARG A 172 30.53 -8.78 -9.19
CA ARG A 172 30.23 -9.51 -7.95
C ARG A 172 28.72 -9.68 -7.74
N SER A 173 28.28 -10.91 -7.47
CA SER A 173 26.86 -11.19 -7.22
C SER A 173 26.39 -10.60 -5.90
N ILE A 174 25.12 -10.23 -5.83
CA ILE A 174 24.47 -9.81 -4.57
C ILE A 174 24.52 -10.92 -3.51
N GLU A 175 24.61 -12.18 -3.90
CA GLU A 175 24.73 -13.32 -2.97
C GLU A 175 26.05 -13.28 -2.16
N GLU A 176 27.07 -12.62 -2.69
CA GLU A 176 28.37 -12.42 -2.02
C GLU A 176 28.32 -11.26 -1.00
N ARG A 177 27.19 -10.55 -0.94
CA ARG A 177 27.01 -9.42 -0.04
C ARG A 177 26.94 -9.88 1.41
N LEU A 178 27.68 -9.23 2.30
CA LEU A 178 27.68 -9.56 3.73
C LEU A 178 26.28 -9.43 4.34
N ALA A 179 25.89 -10.40 5.17
CA ALA A 179 24.59 -10.42 5.83
C ALA A 179 24.37 -9.17 6.71
N SER A 180 25.42 -8.59 7.31
CA SER A 180 25.35 -7.35 8.09
C SER A 180 24.80 -6.15 7.31
N ILE A 181 24.96 -6.14 5.98
CA ILE A 181 24.44 -5.08 5.11
C ILE A 181 22.91 -5.14 5.04
N GLU A 182 22.30 -6.33 5.20
CA GLU A 182 20.85 -6.50 5.19
C GLU A 182 20.17 -5.84 6.38
N ASP A 183 20.79 -5.82 7.53
CA ASP A 183 20.25 -5.27 8.78
C ASP A 183 20.10 -3.75 8.76
N ARG A 184 20.70 -3.07 7.77
CA ARG A 184 20.66 -1.60 7.58
C ARG A 184 21.08 -0.81 8.83
N THR A 185 21.94 -1.37 9.64
CA THR A 185 22.42 -0.76 10.89
C THR A 185 23.64 0.12 10.67
N GLU A 186 24.42 -0.17 9.63
CA GLU A 186 25.63 0.55 9.27
C GLU A 186 25.35 1.56 8.15
N PHE A 187 26.02 2.73 8.23
CA PHE A 187 26.01 3.74 7.17
C PHE A 187 27.04 3.41 6.09
N GLY A 188 26.77 3.85 4.85
CA GLY A 188 27.67 3.72 3.72
C GLY A 188 27.26 2.63 2.70
N HIS A 189 26.09 2.05 2.85
CA HIS A 189 25.59 1.03 1.92
C HIS A 189 24.50 1.61 1.02
N TRP A 190 24.85 1.75 -0.27
CA TRP A 190 23.99 2.42 -1.26
C TRP A 190 23.33 1.44 -2.22
N GLU A 191 22.12 1.75 -2.62
CA GLU A 191 21.43 1.13 -3.75
C GLU A 191 21.38 2.14 -4.90
N ALA A 192 21.83 1.73 -6.11
CA ALA A 192 21.82 2.58 -7.29
C ALA A 192 20.84 2.06 -8.36
N ASN A 193 20.21 2.98 -9.09
CA ASN A 193 19.32 2.66 -10.20
C ASN A 193 19.29 3.83 -11.19
N LEU A 194 18.73 3.58 -12.39
CA LEU A 194 18.56 4.62 -13.40
C LEU A 194 17.07 4.88 -13.66
N VAL A 195 16.64 6.13 -13.51
CA VAL A 195 15.32 6.58 -13.91
C VAL A 195 15.38 7.14 -15.31
N ILE A 196 14.63 6.52 -16.22
CA ILE A 196 14.63 6.82 -17.64
C ILE A 196 13.33 7.58 -17.95
N GLY A 197 13.43 8.73 -18.60
CA GLY A 197 12.29 9.53 -19.04
C GLY A 197 11.65 8.95 -20.30
N SER A 198 12.01 9.48 -21.44
CA SER A 198 11.60 8.98 -22.75
C SER A 198 12.37 7.70 -23.14
N LYS A 199 11.76 6.86 -23.96
CA LYS A 199 12.43 5.71 -24.58
C LYS A 199 13.29 6.09 -25.78
N SER A 200 13.23 7.34 -26.25
CA SER A 200 14.10 7.85 -27.31
C SER A 200 15.54 7.87 -26.82
N GLY A 201 16.48 7.42 -27.66
CA GLY A 201 17.88 7.27 -27.28
C GLY A 201 18.62 8.57 -26.95
N ASN A 202 18.01 9.73 -27.17
CA ASN A 202 18.61 11.07 -27.01
C ASN A 202 18.03 11.83 -25.81
N ASP A 203 17.56 11.15 -24.78
CA ASP A 203 17.05 11.77 -23.56
C ASP A 203 18.03 11.54 -22.41
N ASP A 204 18.13 12.49 -21.51
CA ASP A 204 18.88 12.34 -20.27
C ASP A 204 18.29 11.26 -19.36
N ALA A 205 19.04 10.83 -18.40
CA ALA A 205 18.59 9.91 -17.37
C ALA A 205 18.95 10.46 -15.98
N LEU A 206 18.26 9.99 -14.94
CA LEU A 206 18.61 10.29 -13.57
C LEU A 206 19.27 9.06 -12.94
N LEU A 207 20.53 9.17 -12.60
CA LEU A 207 21.17 8.24 -11.69
C LEU A 207 20.62 8.51 -10.29
N THR A 208 19.97 7.52 -9.72
CA THR A 208 19.35 7.62 -8.39
C THR A 208 20.10 6.71 -7.44
N MET A 209 20.44 7.22 -6.28
CA MET A 209 21.14 6.51 -5.24
C MET A 209 20.45 6.70 -3.90
N ILE A 210 20.31 5.65 -3.12
CA ILE A 210 19.76 5.71 -1.78
C ILE A 210 20.68 5.02 -0.78
N GLU A 211 20.95 5.69 0.32
CA GLU A 211 21.64 5.10 1.45
C GLU A 211 20.67 4.26 2.28
N ARG A 212 21.03 3.02 2.61
CA ARG A 212 20.10 2.01 3.15
C ARG A 212 19.66 2.28 4.59
N LYS A 213 20.52 2.90 5.44
CA LYS A 213 20.24 3.21 6.85
C LYS A 213 19.47 4.52 7.00
N THR A 214 20.02 5.60 6.48
CA THR A 214 19.48 6.96 6.63
C THR A 214 18.33 7.26 5.71
N ARG A 215 18.25 6.54 4.59
CA ARG A 215 17.32 6.80 3.48
C ARG A 215 17.65 8.10 2.75
N GLU A 216 18.83 8.63 2.92
CA GLU A 216 19.31 9.74 2.11
C GLU A 216 19.27 9.37 0.64
N TYR A 217 18.70 10.26 -0.16
CA TYR A 217 18.38 9.96 -1.54
C TYR A 217 18.96 11.03 -2.47
N TRP A 218 19.74 10.61 -3.43
CA TRP A 218 20.38 11.47 -4.40
C TRP A 218 19.86 11.21 -5.80
N MET A 219 19.76 12.30 -6.57
CA MET A 219 19.40 12.28 -7.98
C MET A 219 20.47 13.06 -8.74
N ILE A 220 21.13 12.41 -9.67
CA ILE A 220 22.18 13.03 -10.50
C ILE A 220 21.75 12.87 -11.95
N ARG A 221 21.59 13.99 -12.64
CA ARG A 221 21.27 13.99 -14.07
C ARG A 221 22.52 13.60 -14.87
N ILE A 222 22.36 12.63 -15.75
CA ILE A 222 23.42 12.15 -16.63
C ILE A 222 22.96 12.19 -18.09
N PRO A 223 23.87 12.47 -19.04
CA PRO A 223 23.52 12.46 -20.45
C PRO A 223 23.29 11.03 -20.94
N GLY A 224 22.05 10.70 -21.28
CA GLY A 224 21.69 9.41 -21.82
C GLY A 224 21.81 8.22 -20.83
N ARG A 225 21.94 7.02 -21.39
CA ARG A 225 22.06 5.74 -20.64
C ARG A 225 23.44 5.12 -20.88
N ASP A 226 24.44 5.96 -20.94
CA ASP A 226 25.79 5.49 -21.22
C ASP A 226 26.52 5.10 -19.93
N PRO A 227 27.22 3.94 -19.92
CA PRO A 227 28.05 3.55 -18.79
C PRO A 227 29.12 4.60 -18.41
N ASN A 228 29.63 5.30 -19.39
CA ASN A 228 30.62 6.37 -19.15
C ASN A 228 29.99 7.57 -18.45
N GLY A 229 28.72 7.90 -18.76
CA GLY A 229 27.94 8.92 -18.07
C GLY A 229 27.75 8.62 -16.59
N VAL A 230 27.41 7.37 -16.26
CA VAL A 230 27.30 6.89 -14.87
C VAL A 230 28.66 7.00 -14.15
N MET A 231 29.70 6.50 -14.76
CA MET A 231 31.07 6.55 -14.18
C MET A 231 31.57 7.99 -14.02
N LYS A 232 31.29 8.87 -14.96
CA LYS A 232 31.61 10.29 -14.86
C LYS A 232 30.93 10.94 -13.66
N ALA A 233 29.61 10.75 -13.52
CA ALA A 233 28.86 11.26 -12.39
C ALA A 233 29.41 10.77 -11.03
N LEU A 234 29.73 9.49 -10.92
CA LEU A 234 30.29 8.93 -9.70
C LEU A 234 31.72 9.43 -9.41
N ARG A 235 32.53 9.68 -10.43
CA ARG A 235 33.84 10.30 -10.26
C ARG A 235 33.74 11.76 -9.81
N GLU A 236 32.77 12.50 -10.32
CA GLU A 236 32.47 13.88 -9.87
C GLU A 236 32.07 13.88 -8.41
N VAL A 237 31.16 13.00 -7.99
CA VAL A 237 30.80 12.84 -6.59
C VAL A 237 31.99 12.45 -5.75
N ARG A 238 32.83 11.49 -6.22
CA ARG A 238 34.04 11.07 -5.52
C ARG A 238 34.99 12.23 -5.30
N SER A 239 35.21 13.09 -6.29
CA SER A 239 36.09 14.25 -6.15
C SER A 239 35.60 15.27 -5.11
N GLN A 240 34.29 15.27 -4.76
CA GLN A 240 33.75 16.12 -3.72
C GLN A 240 33.99 15.57 -2.30
N TYR A 241 34.07 14.24 -2.16
CA TYR A 241 34.29 13.56 -0.87
C TYR A 241 35.78 13.24 -0.61
N ASP A 242 36.59 13.15 -1.64
CA ASP A 242 38.03 12.91 -1.60
C ASP A 242 38.42 11.82 -0.58
N GLU A 243 39.12 12.17 0.51
CA GLU A 243 39.56 11.24 1.56
C GLU A 243 38.39 10.55 2.29
N HIS A 244 37.21 11.14 2.32
CA HIS A 244 36.04 10.62 3.01
C HIS A 244 35.19 9.69 2.15
N TRP A 245 35.57 9.46 0.90
CA TRP A 245 34.79 8.62 -0.02
C TRP A 245 34.51 7.21 0.56
N ASP A 246 35.54 6.54 1.05
CA ASP A 246 35.44 5.16 1.53
C ASP A 246 34.57 5.06 2.82
N ASP A 247 34.47 6.13 3.59
CA ASP A 247 33.57 6.19 4.75
C ASP A 247 32.11 6.32 4.35
N VAL A 248 31.83 7.05 3.26
CA VAL A 248 30.49 7.33 2.76
C VAL A 248 30.01 6.23 1.80
N PHE A 249 30.90 5.66 0.99
CA PHE A 249 30.55 4.67 -0.04
C PHE A 249 31.27 3.33 0.19
N LYS A 250 30.83 2.58 1.20
CA LYS A 250 31.36 1.25 1.50
C LYS A 250 30.92 0.21 0.47
N THR A 251 29.64 0.25 0.10
CA THR A 251 29.13 -0.64 -0.96
C THR A 251 28.09 0.07 -1.83
N ILE A 252 28.05 -0.31 -3.10
CA ILE A 252 27.01 0.10 -4.06
C ILE A 252 26.37 -1.16 -4.64
N THR A 253 25.05 -1.29 -4.49
CA THR A 253 24.27 -2.38 -5.09
C THR A 253 23.45 -1.85 -6.27
N THR A 254 23.60 -2.48 -7.45
CA THR A 254 22.90 -2.08 -8.68
C THR A 254 22.26 -3.28 -9.39
N ASP A 255 21.52 -3.05 -10.48
CA ASP A 255 21.09 -4.14 -11.36
C ASP A 255 22.14 -4.50 -12.43
N ASN A 256 21.85 -5.57 -13.18
CA ASN A 256 22.67 -6.01 -14.29
C ASN A 256 22.40 -5.22 -15.59
N GLY A 257 22.02 -3.95 -15.49
CA GLY A 257 21.80 -3.08 -16.66
C GLY A 257 23.12 -2.78 -17.38
N SER A 258 23.04 -2.63 -18.72
CA SER A 258 24.21 -2.28 -19.53
C SER A 258 24.86 -0.96 -19.11
N GLU A 259 24.09 -0.06 -18.58
CA GLU A 259 24.47 1.25 -18.06
C GLU A 259 25.41 1.18 -16.85
N PHE A 260 25.42 0.06 -16.13
CA PHE A 260 26.28 -0.19 -14.98
C PHE A 260 27.47 -1.08 -15.30
N SER A 261 27.71 -1.38 -16.58
CA SER A 261 28.75 -2.34 -17.00
C SER A 261 30.19 -1.93 -16.61
N LEU A 262 30.45 -0.66 -16.40
CA LEU A 262 31.74 -0.15 -15.99
C LEU A 262 31.87 0.07 -14.47
N LEU A 263 30.79 -0.17 -13.72
CA LEU A 263 30.74 0.19 -12.30
C LEU A 263 31.71 -0.60 -11.44
N SER A 264 32.03 -1.83 -11.82
CA SER A 264 33.11 -2.62 -11.16
C SER A 264 34.46 -1.93 -11.14
N GLY A 265 34.73 -1.03 -12.08
CA GLY A 265 35.97 -0.23 -12.09
C GLY A 265 36.10 0.77 -10.93
N LEU A 266 35.03 0.96 -10.11
CA LEU A 266 35.15 1.70 -8.85
C LEU A 266 35.99 0.94 -7.81
N GLU A 267 35.96 -0.39 -7.84
CA GLU A 267 36.74 -1.24 -6.93
C GLU A 267 38.29 -1.07 -7.17
N ASP A 268 38.69 -0.69 -8.38
CA ASP A 268 40.09 -0.38 -8.71
C ASP A 268 40.50 1.01 -8.21
N LEU A 269 39.57 1.90 -7.94
CA LEU A 269 39.80 3.30 -7.59
C LEU A 269 39.58 3.59 -6.10
N SER A 270 38.95 2.69 -5.36
CA SER A 270 38.53 2.88 -3.97
C SER A 270 38.27 1.54 -3.29
N ASN A 271 38.03 1.56 -1.98
CA ASN A 271 37.64 0.36 -1.23
C ASN A 271 36.11 0.05 -1.34
N THR A 272 35.41 0.76 -2.21
CA THR A 272 33.95 0.57 -2.42
C THR A 272 33.68 -0.75 -3.13
N LEU A 273 32.91 -1.66 -2.53
CA LEU A 273 32.51 -2.91 -3.17
C LEU A 273 31.23 -2.72 -3.99
N VAL A 274 31.20 -3.28 -5.19
CA VAL A 274 30.06 -3.18 -6.11
C VAL A 274 29.38 -4.53 -6.25
N TYR A 275 28.09 -4.58 -5.95
CA TYR A 275 27.25 -5.77 -6.06
C TYR A 275 26.18 -5.61 -7.14
N PHE A 276 25.95 -6.68 -7.88
CA PHE A 276 24.93 -6.73 -8.93
C PHE A 276 23.79 -7.64 -8.51
N ALA A 277 22.58 -7.08 -8.50
CA ALA A 277 21.35 -7.81 -8.19
C ALA A 277 21.00 -8.80 -9.31
N HIS A 278 20.23 -9.83 -8.97
CA HIS A 278 19.76 -10.78 -9.97
C HIS A 278 18.83 -10.10 -10.98
N PRO A 279 18.87 -10.52 -12.24
CA PRO A 279 17.96 -10.03 -13.26
C PRO A 279 16.50 -10.26 -12.85
N TYR A 280 15.67 -9.23 -13.00
CA TYR A 280 14.23 -9.26 -12.68
C TYR A 280 13.86 -9.48 -11.22
N THR A 281 14.77 -9.34 -10.29
CA THR A 281 14.55 -9.50 -8.85
C THR A 281 14.51 -8.13 -8.16
N SER A 282 13.39 -7.42 -8.32
CA SER A 282 13.21 -6.04 -7.80
C SER A 282 13.27 -5.96 -6.28
N CYS A 283 12.91 -7.03 -5.57
CA CYS A 283 12.93 -7.07 -4.09
C CYS A 283 14.35 -6.88 -3.51
N GLU A 284 15.40 -7.20 -4.25
CA GLU A 284 16.81 -7.06 -3.82
C GLU A 284 17.26 -5.60 -3.71
N LYS A 285 16.58 -4.67 -4.41
CA LYS A 285 16.80 -3.22 -4.39
C LYS A 285 15.55 -2.44 -3.99
N GLY A 286 14.77 -2.97 -3.05
CA GLY A 286 13.47 -2.43 -2.70
C GLY A 286 13.48 -0.97 -2.25
N SER A 287 14.60 -0.47 -1.70
CA SER A 287 14.71 0.90 -1.21
C SER A 287 14.72 1.91 -2.36
N VAL A 288 15.63 1.74 -3.33
CA VAL A 288 15.73 2.68 -4.47
C VAL A 288 14.52 2.59 -5.38
N GLU A 289 13.94 1.38 -5.57
CA GLU A 289 12.74 1.22 -6.38
C GLU A 289 11.54 1.97 -5.79
N ARG A 290 11.36 1.89 -4.46
CA ARG A 290 10.29 2.62 -3.77
C ARG A 290 10.43 4.14 -3.94
N HIS A 291 11.65 4.67 -3.84
CA HIS A 291 11.89 6.09 -4.05
C HIS A 291 11.72 6.49 -5.52
N ASN A 292 12.11 5.63 -6.46
CA ASN A 292 11.86 5.87 -7.87
C ASN A 292 10.36 5.96 -8.22
N VAL A 293 9.49 5.25 -7.49
CA VAL A 293 8.02 5.42 -7.61
C VAL A 293 7.60 6.83 -7.21
N LEU A 294 8.23 7.44 -6.19
CA LEU A 294 7.93 8.83 -5.80
C LEU A 294 8.33 9.81 -6.88
N ILE A 295 9.53 9.64 -7.50
CA ILE A 295 9.96 10.47 -8.65
C ILE A 295 8.94 10.40 -9.78
N ARG A 296 8.36 9.23 -10.03
CA ARG A 296 7.37 9.03 -11.11
C ARG A 296 6.06 9.82 -10.93
N ARG A 297 5.81 10.37 -9.75
CA ARG A 297 4.71 11.31 -9.53
C ARG A 297 5.01 12.68 -10.15
N PHE A 298 6.28 13.06 -10.22
CA PHE A 298 6.74 14.35 -10.76
C PHE A 298 7.22 14.21 -12.21
N ILE A 299 7.90 13.10 -12.52
CA ILE A 299 8.43 12.77 -13.85
C ILE A 299 7.77 11.48 -14.34
N PRO A 300 6.56 11.52 -14.92
CA PRO A 300 5.88 10.34 -15.46
C PRO A 300 6.72 9.63 -16.53
N LYS A 301 6.48 8.34 -16.72
CA LYS A 301 7.12 7.57 -17.81
C LYS A 301 6.77 8.19 -19.17
N GLY A 302 7.78 8.43 -20.00
CA GLY A 302 7.61 9.02 -21.31
C GLY A 302 7.87 10.53 -21.36
N CYS A 303 7.91 11.23 -20.20
CA CYS A 303 8.35 12.62 -20.16
C CYS A 303 9.87 12.69 -20.36
N ARG A 304 10.32 13.70 -21.11
CA ARG A 304 11.75 13.94 -21.34
C ARG A 304 12.39 14.55 -20.09
N ILE A 305 13.57 14.05 -19.74
CA ILE A 305 14.35 14.53 -18.60
C ILE A 305 15.22 15.72 -18.99
N ASP A 306 15.69 15.77 -20.23
CA ASP A 306 16.53 16.86 -20.75
C ASP A 306 15.79 18.22 -20.77
N SER A 307 14.45 18.21 -20.77
CA SER A 307 13.62 19.42 -20.72
C SER A 307 13.40 19.97 -19.30
N LEU A 308 13.84 19.27 -18.27
CA LEU A 308 13.67 19.70 -16.88
C LEU A 308 14.79 20.66 -16.48
N THR A 309 14.47 21.65 -15.65
CA THR A 309 15.46 22.53 -15.03
C THR A 309 16.19 21.82 -13.89
N ASN A 310 17.37 22.28 -13.52
CA ASN A 310 18.17 21.73 -12.40
C ASN A 310 17.81 22.42 -11.06
N GLU A 311 16.73 23.20 -11.02
CA GLU A 311 16.23 23.90 -9.83
C GLU A 311 15.26 23.05 -9.04
#